data_249c6b75512a79472f2c551c25011a66
#
_entry.id   249c6b75512a79472f2c551c25011a66
#
_cell.length_a   1.000
_cell.length_b   1.000
_cell.length_c   1.000
_cell.angle_alpha   90.00
_cell.angle_beta   90.00
_cell.angle_gamma   90.00
#
_symmetry.space_group_name_H-M   'P 1'
#
loop_
_entity.id
_entity.type
_entity.pdbx_description
1 polymer ?
#
loop_
_entity_poly.entity_id
_entity_poly.type
_entity_poly.pdbx_seq_one_letter_code
_entity_poly.pdbx_strand_id
1 'polypeptide(L)'
;MAGVMALGMVGCGSTAAEAPAESTAPAAESTAAETTESTAEAQTETADAQTEAGRQFVVGFDAEFPPYGYKDDSGKYVGFDLDLAQEVCDRLGWTLVKQPIDWDAKDMELDSGAIDCIWNGFTMNGREDQYTFSVPYVDNSQVFVVAEDSGITSKEDLAG
;
A
#
# COMPACT_ATOMS: atom_id res chain seq x y z
N MET A 1 47.35 -5.62 -31.48
CA MET A 1 46.76 -5.22 -32.75
C MET A 1 45.41 -4.60 -32.39
N ALA A 2 45.31 -3.32 -32.12
CA ALA A 2 45.35 -2.17 -33.03
C ALA A 2 44.17 -2.18 -34.04
N GLY A 3 43.33 -1.20 -33.95
CA GLY A 3 42.34 -0.75 -34.91
C GLY A 3 41.09 -0.23 -34.21
N VAL A 4 40.91 0.95 -33.78
CA VAL A 4 40.93 2.36 -34.23
C VAL A 4 39.76 2.74 -35.17
N MET A 5 38.98 3.74 -34.68
CA MET A 5 38.22 4.82 -35.35
C MET A 5 36.98 4.46 -36.21
N ALA A 6 35.86 5.24 -36.18
CA ALA A 6 35.68 6.69 -36.31
C ALA A 6 34.28 7.11 -35.89
N LEU A 7 34.15 8.17 -35.27
CA LEU A 7 33.51 9.49 -35.36
C LEU A 7 32.58 9.73 -36.57
N GLY A 8 31.40 10.25 -36.31
CA GLY A 8 30.51 10.91 -37.23
C GLY A 8 29.54 11.85 -36.51
N MET A 9 29.91 13.11 -36.50
CA MET A 9 29.12 14.28 -36.04
C MET A 9 28.21 14.80 -37.16
N VAL A 10 27.31 15.75 -36.71
CA VAL A 10 26.67 16.85 -37.49
C VAL A 10 25.28 16.46 -38.04
N GLY A 11 24.21 17.19 -37.78
CA GLY A 11 24.06 18.61 -37.70
C GLY A 11 22.69 19.11 -37.29
N CYS A 12 22.68 20.32 -36.83
CA CYS A 12 21.62 21.24 -36.50
C CYS A 12 20.57 21.48 -37.60
N GLY A 13 19.38 21.86 -37.20
CA GLY A 13 18.39 22.48 -38.06
C GLY A 13 17.19 23.01 -37.28
N SER A 14 17.31 24.27 -36.82
CA SER A 14 16.23 25.14 -36.34
C SER A 14 15.33 25.58 -37.51
N THR A 15 14.05 25.84 -37.24
CA THR A 15 13.20 27.00 -37.62
C THR A 15 11.73 26.63 -37.26
N ALA A 16 11.07 27.23 -36.34
CA ALA A 16 10.42 28.54 -36.17
C ALA A 16 9.19 28.78 -37.07
N ALA A 17 8.12 29.19 -36.35
CA ALA A 17 6.97 29.99 -36.76
C ALA A 17 5.88 29.29 -37.63
N GLU A 18 4.59 29.45 -37.43
CA GLU A 18 3.72 30.58 -37.12
C GLU A 18 2.29 30.08 -36.91
N ALA A 19 1.54 30.65 -35.98
CA ALA A 19 0.06 30.72 -35.97
C ALA A 19 -0.34 31.88 -36.90
N PRO A 20 -1.59 32.20 -37.26
CA PRO A 20 -2.80 32.14 -36.45
C PRO A 20 -4.14 31.94 -37.24
N ALA A 21 -5.24 32.29 -36.55
CA ALA A 21 -6.56 32.75 -36.98
C ALA A 21 -7.68 31.70 -36.95
N GLU A 22 -8.63 31.80 -36.07
CA GLU A 22 -9.75 32.72 -35.82
C GLU A 22 -11.05 32.35 -36.55
N SER A 23 -12.14 32.47 -35.80
CA SER A 23 -13.51 32.73 -36.23
C SER A 23 -14.41 31.48 -36.41
N THR A 24 -15.54 31.32 -35.79
CA THR A 24 -16.62 32.18 -35.30
C THR A 24 -17.68 31.31 -34.63
N ALA A 25 -18.30 31.83 -33.59
CA ALA A 25 -19.60 31.36 -33.11
C ALA A 25 -20.70 31.91 -34.00
N PRO A 26 -21.93 31.34 -33.95
CA PRO A 26 -22.95 32.15 -33.32
C PRO A 26 -23.90 31.41 -32.38
N ALA A 27 -24.46 32.22 -31.49
CA ALA A 27 -25.47 31.98 -30.52
C ALA A 27 -26.87 31.87 -31.12
N ALA A 28 -27.78 31.32 -30.37
CA ALA A 28 -29.18 31.68 -30.13
C ALA A 28 -29.90 30.42 -29.61
N GLU A 29 -30.77 30.38 -28.70
CA GLU A 29 -31.59 31.23 -27.85
C GLU A 29 -32.55 30.31 -27.09
N SER A 30 -32.61 30.50 -25.79
CA SER A 30 -33.78 30.66 -24.93
C SER A 30 -35.00 29.76 -25.12
N THR A 31 -35.38 29.09 -24.03
CA THR A 31 -36.69 29.27 -23.34
C THR A 31 -36.70 28.52 -21.99
N ALA A 32 -36.82 29.28 -20.97
CA ALA A 32 -37.76 29.42 -19.86
C ALA A 32 -38.30 28.15 -19.16
N ALA A 33 -37.92 28.11 -17.88
CA ALA A 33 -38.74 27.93 -16.68
C ALA A 33 -39.67 26.71 -16.55
N GLU A 34 -39.40 25.90 -15.53
CA GLU A 34 -40.42 25.62 -14.52
C GLU A 34 -39.76 25.14 -13.21
N THR A 35 -40.10 25.86 -12.15
CA THR A 35 -39.78 25.66 -10.78
C THR A 35 -40.60 24.51 -10.24
N THR A 36 -39.95 23.51 -9.67
CA THR A 36 -40.57 22.68 -8.63
C THR A 36 -39.60 22.48 -7.49
N GLU A 37 -39.95 23.14 -6.40
CA GLU A 37 -39.51 22.83 -5.06
C GLU A 37 -39.69 21.32 -4.79
N SER A 38 -38.60 20.62 -4.45
CA SER A 38 -38.73 19.32 -3.76
C SER A 38 -37.69 19.30 -2.66
N THR A 39 -38.22 19.40 -1.48
CA THR A 39 -37.81 19.07 -0.13
C THR A 39 -36.48 18.27 -0.05
N ALA A 40 -35.51 18.93 0.57
CA ALA A 40 -34.31 18.27 1.08
C ALA A 40 -34.68 17.32 2.22
N GLU A 41 -34.85 16.06 1.95
CA GLU A 41 -34.76 15.01 2.93
C GLU A 41 -33.29 14.61 3.04
N ALA A 42 -32.74 14.88 4.19
CA ALA A 42 -31.46 14.37 4.64
C ALA A 42 -31.51 12.83 4.62
N GLN A 43 -31.03 12.23 3.54
CA GLN A 43 -30.70 10.82 3.55
C GLN A 43 -29.39 10.66 4.30
N THR A 44 -29.52 10.25 5.54
CA THR A 44 -28.45 9.64 6.30
C THR A 44 -28.07 8.38 5.50
N GLU A 45 -27.02 8.47 4.68
CA GLU A 45 -26.39 7.28 4.11
C GLU A 45 -25.83 6.47 5.29
N THR A 46 -26.61 5.52 5.75
CA THR A 46 -26.07 4.34 6.40
C THR A 46 -25.19 3.69 5.35
N ALA A 47 -23.87 3.77 5.56
CA ALA A 47 -22.91 2.99 4.82
C ALA A 47 -23.33 1.52 4.98
N ASP A 48 -24.04 1.03 3.99
CA ASP A 48 -24.36 -0.36 3.80
C ASP A 48 -23.01 -1.02 3.51
N ALA A 49 -22.42 -1.62 4.54
CA ALA A 49 -21.29 -2.51 4.38
C ALA A 49 -21.81 -3.75 3.65
N GLN A 50 -22.03 -3.60 2.34
CA GLN A 50 -22.20 -4.74 1.46
C GLN A 50 -20.87 -5.48 1.53
N THR A 51 -20.87 -6.57 2.29
CA THR A 51 -19.85 -7.60 2.20
C THR A 51 -19.83 -8.05 0.74
N GLU A 52 -18.91 -7.53 -0.04
CA GLU A 52 -18.69 -7.94 -1.42
C GLU A 52 -18.14 -9.36 -1.39
N ALA A 53 -19.02 -10.34 -1.31
CA ALA A 53 -18.65 -11.74 -1.35
C ALA A 53 -17.82 -12.00 -2.61
N GLY A 54 -16.59 -12.51 -2.41
CA GLY A 54 -15.65 -12.75 -3.50
C GLY A 54 -14.66 -11.62 -3.77
N ARG A 55 -14.68 -10.51 -2.97
CA ARG A 55 -13.64 -9.48 -3.04
C ARG A 55 -12.26 -10.12 -2.86
N GLN A 56 -11.30 -9.74 -3.69
CA GLN A 56 -9.89 -10.03 -3.41
C GLN A 56 -9.39 -9.04 -2.34
N PHE A 57 -8.71 -9.57 -1.33
CA PHE A 57 -8.07 -8.80 -0.29
C PHE A 57 -6.57 -9.07 -0.33
N VAL A 58 -5.81 -8.06 -0.77
CA VAL A 58 -4.37 -8.16 -1.00
C VAL A 58 -3.62 -7.73 0.25
N VAL A 59 -2.95 -8.68 0.89
CA VAL A 59 -2.16 -8.46 2.10
C VAL A 59 -0.68 -8.40 1.74
N GLY A 60 -0.06 -7.23 2.00
CA GLY A 60 1.37 -7.02 1.88
C GLY A 60 2.09 -7.46 3.15
N PHE A 61 3.15 -8.26 3.02
CA PHE A 61 3.91 -8.78 4.15
C PHE A 61 5.38 -9.02 3.78
N ASP A 62 6.25 -9.01 4.79
CA ASP A 62 7.65 -9.43 4.66
C ASP A 62 7.72 -10.97 4.72
N ALA A 63 8.21 -11.58 3.65
CA ALA A 63 8.31 -13.04 3.53
C ALA A 63 9.55 -13.64 4.23
N GLU A 64 10.36 -12.83 4.88
CA GLU A 64 11.55 -13.24 5.63
C GLU A 64 11.40 -13.00 7.15
N PHE A 65 10.16 -12.91 7.64
CA PHE A 65 9.84 -12.59 9.03
C PHE A 65 9.12 -13.73 9.79
N PRO A 66 9.77 -14.91 9.98
CA PRO A 66 9.20 -15.99 10.78
C PRO A 66 9.10 -15.58 12.26
N PRO A 67 8.06 -16.00 13.01
CA PRO A 67 6.99 -16.92 12.59
C PRO A 67 5.76 -16.22 12.00
N TYR A 68 5.80 -14.91 11.73
CA TYR A 68 4.64 -14.11 11.34
C TYR A 68 4.29 -14.27 9.87
N GLY A 69 5.26 -14.05 8.96
CA GLY A 69 5.11 -14.25 7.52
C GLY A 69 6.42 -14.77 6.94
N TYR A 70 6.40 -15.90 6.26
CA TYR A 70 7.61 -16.45 5.66
C TYR A 70 7.29 -17.50 4.59
N LYS A 71 8.32 -17.91 3.85
CA LYS A 71 8.23 -18.99 2.89
C LYS A 71 8.71 -20.28 3.53
N ASP A 72 7.87 -21.31 3.52
CA ASP A 72 8.23 -22.63 4.02
C ASP A 72 9.11 -23.43 3.03
N ASP A 73 9.58 -24.61 3.45
CA ASP A 73 10.43 -25.48 2.62
C ASP A 73 9.74 -25.95 1.34
N SER A 74 8.40 -25.89 1.28
CA SER A 74 7.62 -26.22 0.06
C SER A 74 7.47 -25.02 -0.88
N GLY A 75 7.94 -23.85 -0.48
CA GLY A 75 7.83 -22.62 -1.22
C GLY A 75 6.51 -21.87 -1.05
N LYS A 76 5.67 -22.26 -0.08
CA LYS A 76 4.41 -21.59 0.24
C LYS A 76 4.61 -20.49 1.27
N TYR A 77 3.82 -19.43 1.14
CA TYR A 77 3.76 -18.38 2.15
C TYR A 77 2.84 -18.79 3.30
N VAL A 78 3.41 -18.86 4.49
CA VAL A 78 2.80 -19.32 5.74
C VAL A 78 3.19 -18.40 6.89
N GLY A 79 2.53 -18.53 8.03
CA GLY A 79 2.86 -17.82 9.26
C GLY A 79 1.64 -17.31 9.98
N PHE A 80 1.84 -16.90 11.22
CA PHE A 80 0.77 -16.48 12.13
C PHE A 80 -0.10 -15.36 11.55
N ASP A 81 0.53 -14.33 10.98
CA ASP A 81 -0.20 -13.20 10.39
C ASP A 81 -1.01 -13.61 9.18
N LEU A 82 -0.45 -14.49 8.35
CA LEU A 82 -1.12 -14.99 7.14
C LEU A 82 -2.28 -15.94 7.46
N ASP A 83 -2.20 -16.67 8.58
CA ASP A 83 -3.30 -17.52 9.06
C ASP A 83 -4.43 -16.66 9.62
N LEU A 84 -4.10 -15.57 10.34
CA LEU A 84 -5.12 -14.59 10.79
C LEU A 84 -5.79 -13.89 9.62
N ALA A 85 -5.02 -13.47 8.62
CA ALA A 85 -5.56 -12.85 7.41
C ALA A 85 -6.50 -13.80 6.65
N GLN A 86 -6.16 -15.08 6.59
CA GLN A 86 -7.02 -16.09 5.99
C GLN A 86 -8.34 -16.24 6.76
N GLU A 87 -8.28 -16.33 8.08
CA GLU A 87 -9.47 -16.42 8.93
C GLU A 87 -10.40 -15.20 8.76
N VAL A 88 -9.84 -14.00 8.66
CA VAL A 88 -10.64 -12.79 8.38
C VAL A 88 -11.31 -12.87 7.02
N CYS A 89 -10.58 -13.26 5.99
CA CYS A 89 -11.13 -13.41 4.64
C CYS A 89 -12.24 -14.48 4.61
N ASP A 90 -12.04 -15.61 5.26
CA ASP A 90 -13.03 -16.70 5.31
C ASP A 90 -14.33 -16.23 5.99
N ARG A 91 -14.24 -15.47 7.07
CA ARG A 91 -15.42 -14.91 7.78
C ARG A 91 -16.18 -13.87 6.96
N LEU A 92 -15.46 -13.10 6.13
CA LEU A 92 -16.06 -12.04 5.31
C LEU A 92 -16.47 -12.53 3.92
N GLY A 93 -16.15 -13.77 3.56
CA GLY A 93 -16.38 -14.31 2.23
C GLY A 93 -15.46 -13.70 1.17
N TRP A 94 -14.29 -13.24 1.57
CA TRP A 94 -13.27 -12.67 0.69
C TRP A 94 -12.24 -13.72 0.24
N THR A 95 -11.48 -13.37 -0.79
CA THR A 95 -10.36 -14.19 -1.26
C THR A 95 -9.05 -13.53 -0.86
N LEU A 96 -8.26 -14.19 -0.02
CA LEU A 96 -6.94 -13.70 0.39
C LEU A 96 -5.93 -13.80 -0.76
N VAL A 97 -5.26 -12.70 -1.05
CA VAL A 97 -4.08 -12.64 -1.92
C VAL A 97 -2.87 -12.30 -1.07
N LYS A 98 -1.94 -13.23 -0.95
CA LYS A 98 -0.69 -13.06 -0.18
C LYS A 98 0.36 -12.43 -1.09
N GLN A 99 0.68 -11.15 -0.86
CA GLN A 99 1.64 -10.38 -1.65
C GLN A 99 2.92 -10.15 -0.84
N PRO A 100 4.02 -10.88 -1.13
CA PRO A 100 5.30 -10.55 -0.53
C PRO A 100 5.78 -9.20 -1.08
N ILE A 101 6.24 -8.33 -0.20
CA ILE A 101 6.72 -7.00 -0.54
C ILE A 101 8.14 -6.79 -0.04
N ASP A 102 8.88 -5.90 -0.67
CA ASP A 102 10.07 -5.31 -0.08
C ASP A 102 9.63 -4.38 1.05
N TRP A 103 10.21 -4.59 2.25
CA TRP A 103 9.79 -3.83 3.43
C TRP A 103 10.01 -2.32 3.28
N ASP A 104 11.03 -1.90 2.55
CA ASP A 104 11.31 -0.49 2.30
C ASP A 104 10.31 0.12 1.31
N ALA A 105 9.65 -0.69 0.49
CA ALA A 105 8.64 -0.26 -0.47
C ALA A 105 7.20 -0.27 0.09
N LYS A 106 6.97 -0.70 1.33
CA LYS A 106 5.62 -0.93 1.92
C LYS A 106 4.67 0.26 1.79
N ASP A 107 5.21 1.49 1.98
CA ASP A 107 4.39 2.70 1.93
C ASP A 107 3.93 2.98 0.50
N MET A 108 4.82 2.82 -0.47
CA MET A 108 4.50 2.97 -1.88
C MET A 108 3.48 1.92 -2.36
N GLU A 109 3.62 0.67 -1.92
CA GLU A 109 2.69 -0.40 -2.25
C GLU A 109 1.29 -0.13 -1.67
N LEU A 110 1.22 0.38 -0.44
CA LEU A 110 -0.04 0.76 0.21
C LEU A 110 -0.67 1.98 -0.45
N ASP A 111 0.09 3.05 -0.66
CA ASP A 111 -0.39 4.31 -1.23
C ASP A 111 -0.87 4.16 -2.67
N SER A 112 -0.22 3.28 -3.44
CA SER A 112 -0.64 2.98 -4.81
C SER A 112 -1.88 2.08 -4.91
N GLY A 113 -2.29 1.46 -3.80
CA GLY A 113 -3.36 0.47 -3.77
C GLY A 113 -2.98 -0.88 -4.39
N ALA A 114 -1.68 -1.17 -4.52
CA ALA A 114 -1.19 -2.48 -4.94
C ALA A 114 -1.46 -3.55 -3.86
N ILE A 115 -1.52 -3.12 -2.60
CA ILE A 115 -1.97 -3.90 -1.45
C ILE A 115 -3.10 -3.17 -0.73
N ASP A 116 -4.03 -3.91 -0.13
CA ASP A 116 -5.13 -3.34 0.67
C ASP A 116 -4.67 -3.01 2.10
N CYS A 117 -3.74 -3.77 2.63
CA CYS A 117 -3.13 -3.51 3.93
C CYS A 117 -1.74 -4.13 4.04
N ILE A 118 -0.97 -3.62 5.00
CA ILE A 118 0.25 -4.23 5.50
C ILE A 118 -0.14 -5.11 6.69
N TRP A 119 0.14 -6.41 6.62
CA TRP A 119 -0.10 -7.33 7.74
C TRP A 119 1.19 -8.09 8.05
N ASN A 120 1.90 -7.56 9.00
CA ASN A 120 3.19 -8.07 9.44
C ASN A 120 3.36 -7.63 10.90
N GLY A 121 4.12 -8.26 11.74
CA GLY A 121 4.36 -7.82 13.12
C GLY A 121 4.79 -6.34 13.22
N PHE A 122 3.99 -5.44 12.66
CA PHE A 122 4.29 -4.03 12.44
C PHE A 122 3.94 -3.21 13.67
N THR A 123 4.96 -2.67 14.33
CA THR A 123 4.81 -1.89 15.56
C THR A 123 4.10 -0.57 15.28
N MET A 124 3.01 -0.31 15.98
CA MET A 124 2.21 0.92 15.84
C MET A 124 2.83 2.14 16.56
N ASN A 125 3.55 1.92 17.66
CA ASN A 125 4.09 2.99 18.51
C ASN A 125 4.92 4.00 17.73
N GLY A 126 4.51 5.28 17.77
CA GLY A 126 5.17 6.38 17.09
C GLY A 126 4.86 6.48 15.59
N ARG A 127 3.84 5.76 15.11
CA ARG A 127 3.37 5.77 13.73
C ARG A 127 1.87 5.99 13.59
N GLU A 128 1.21 6.32 14.69
CA GLU A 128 -0.24 6.46 14.79
C GLU A 128 -0.78 7.56 13.87
N ASP A 129 0.04 8.57 13.59
CA ASP A 129 -0.32 9.68 12.69
C ASP A 129 -0.09 9.35 11.20
N GLN A 130 0.62 8.25 10.90
CA GLN A 130 0.98 7.87 9.53
C GLN A 130 0.08 6.78 8.95
N TYR A 131 -0.47 5.92 9.82
CA TYR A 131 -1.27 4.77 9.40
C TYR A 131 -2.53 4.64 10.24
N THR A 132 -3.54 4.05 9.63
CA THR A 132 -4.70 3.56 10.37
C THR A 132 -4.41 2.12 10.81
N PHE A 133 -4.26 1.91 12.11
CA PHE A 133 -3.97 0.59 12.67
C PHE A 133 -5.24 -0.14 13.13
N SER A 134 -5.17 -1.46 13.14
CA SER A 134 -6.09 -2.32 13.87
C SER A 134 -5.85 -2.20 15.38
N VAL A 135 -6.70 -2.87 16.18
CA VAL A 135 -6.34 -3.14 17.58
C VAL A 135 -5.09 -4.01 17.63
N PRO A 136 -4.18 -3.82 18.62
CA PRO A 136 -3.05 -4.71 18.80
C PRO A 136 -3.51 -6.16 19.03
N TYR A 137 -2.91 -7.11 18.34
CA TYR A 137 -3.23 -8.53 18.44
C TYR A 137 -2.08 -9.37 19.02
N VAL A 138 -0.90 -8.77 19.17
CA VAL A 138 0.27 -9.39 19.77
C VAL A 138 1.14 -8.33 20.46
N ASP A 139 1.77 -8.70 21.57
CA ASP A 139 2.79 -7.86 22.20
C ASP A 139 4.11 -8.00 21.44
N ASN A 140 4.72 -6.85 21.13
CA ASN A 140 6.01 -6.80 20.47
C ASN A 140 7.01 -6.03 21.35
N SER A 141 7.93 -6.77 21.96
CA SER A 141 8.97 -6.21 22.84
C SER A 141 10.35 -6.52 22.30
N GLN A 142 11.22 -5.53 22.31
CA GLN A 142 12.66 -5.72 22.06
C GLN A 142 13.30 -6.26 23.32
N VAL A 143 14.00 -7.37 23.21
CA VAL A 143 14.69 -8.03 24.34
C VAL A 143 16.14 -8.30 24.00
N PHE A 144 16.99 -8.36 25.03
CA PHE A 144 18.35 -8.85 24.91
C PHE A 144 18.38 -10.33 25.23
N VAL A 145 18.99 -11.11 24.37
CA VAL A 145 19.25 -12.53 24.60
C VAL A 145 20.71 -12.69 24.94
N VAL A 146 20.98 -13.25 26.09
CA VAL A 146 22.34 -13.46 26.62
C VAL A 146 22.56 -14.94 26.99
N ALA A 147 23.79 -15.39 27.02
CA ALA A 147 24.11 -16.73 27.50
C ALA A 147 23.75 -16.89 28.99
N GLU A 148 23.26 -18.05 29.39
CA GLU A 148 22.80 -18.32 30.73
C GLU A 148 23.91 -18.10 31.77
N ASP A 149 25.17 -18.38 31.42
CA ASP A 149 26.38 -18.26 32.24
C ASP A 149 27.08 -16.91 32.07
N SER A 150 26.50 -15.95 31.35
CA SER A 150 27.13 -14.65 31.11
C SER A 150 27.23 -13.76 32.35
N GLY A 151 26.44 -14.03 33.39
CA GLY A 151 26.31 -13.16 34.55
C GLY A 151 25.54 -11.87 34.33
N ILE A 152 25.02 -11.64 33.10
CA ILE A 152 24.21 -10.48 32.75
C ILE A 152 22.76 -10.74 33.17
N THR A 153 22.27 -9.95 34.10
CA THR A 153 20.92 -10.08 34.66
C THR A 153 20.06 -8.85 34.44
N SER A 154 20.67 -7.73 34.05
CA SER A 154 20.00 -6.47 33.85
C SER A 154 20.60 -5.71 32.66
N LYS A 155 19.92 -4.65 32.23
CA LYS A 155 20.38 -3.76 31.17
C LYS A 155 21.69 -3.04 31.53
N GLU A 156 21.86 -2.72 32.80
CA GLU A 156 23.04 -2.03 33.33
C GLU A 156 24.31 -2.89 33.20
N ASP A 157 24.17 -4.21 33.24
CA ASP A 157 25.28 -5.16 33.09
C ASP A 157 25.81 -5.23 31.63
N LEU A 158 25.10 -4.61 30.67
CA LEU A 158 25.53 -4.52 29.26
C LEU A 158 26.50 -3.36 29.01
N ALA A 159 26.68 -2.45 29.97
CA ALA A 159 27.65 -1.36 29.86
C ALA A 159 29.07 -1.94 30.09
N GLY A 160 29.82 -2.07 28.99
CA GLY A 160 31.22 -2.50 29.02
C GLY A 160 32.20 -1.35 29.31
#